data_4ea9f5982a1962c4aad8dfd20f23e1f4
#
_entry.id   4ea9f5982a1962c4aad8dfd20f23e1f4
#
_cell.length_a   1.000
_cell.length_b   1.000
_cell.length_c   1.000
_cell.angle_alpha   90.00
_cell.angle_beta   90.00
_cell.angle_gamma   90.00
#
_symmetry.space_group_name_H-M   'P 1'
#
loop_
_entity.id
_entity.type
_entity.pdbx_description
1 polymer ?
#
loop_
_entity_poly.entity_id
_entity_poly.type
_entity_poly.pdbx_seq_one_letter_code
_entity_poly.pdbx_strand_id
1 'polypeptide(L)'
;MYDLSVEKKLAYKVNVEGTKNVNEFVKKVKNLKRYNYVSTCYVAGKRDDLIYEHELAHDKGFRNYYEETKHYAELEVEKLKGNYPITIYRPSVVCGDSVSGETAKYDGIYYVIKFLLKFPEVFRLVNVGNENVKLNLVPVNFVIDAMVALAKDEHSINKTIALADPNPLTTKELCDSIAKAITNKKSVVTPPAKAVEVFLNSPISPPFTGLPHSGVPYFFVPQTYDTTVCEELLDSFEIKCPPFKSYVAKLVEFVIANPKL
;
A
#
# COMPACT_ATOMS: atom_id res chain seq x y z
N MET A 1 -12.14 6.53 3.62
CA MET A 1 -11.83 7.22 2.34
C MET A 1 -10.37 6.94 2.02
N TYR A 2 -10.07 6.40 0.83
CA TYR A 2 -8.70 6.03 0.40
C TYR A 2 -8.34 6.59 -1.00
N ASP A 3 -9.16 7.49 -1.54
CA ASP A 3 -8.92 8.14 -2.82
C ASP A 3 -7.79 9.17 -2.70
N LEU A 4 -6.72 9.02 -3.50
CA LEU A 4 -5.56 9.92 -3.51
C LEU A 4 -5.89 11.32 -4.09
N SER A 5 -7.01 11.45 -4.81
CA SER A 5 -7.50 12.70 -5.42
C SER A 5 -8.62 13.37 -4.63
N VAL A 6 -8.94 12.86 -3.44
CA VAL A 6 -10.05 13.35 -2.61
C VAL A 6 -9.88 14.84 -2.22
N GLU A 7 -10.98 15.57 -2.25
CA GLU A 7 -10.99 16.97 -1.78
C GLU A 7 -10.74 17.08 -0.26
N LYS A 8 -10.02 18.12 0.14
CA LYS A 8 -9.61 18.36 1.53
C LYS A 8 -10.76 18.24 2.52
N LYS A 9 -11.86 18.98 2.29
CA LYS A 9 -13.01 19.03 3.20
C LYS A 9 -13.64 17.65 3.42
N LEU A 10 -13.80 16.89 2.35
CA LEU A 10 -14.37 15.54 2.41
C LEU A 10 -13.42 14.57 3.12
N ALA A 11 -12.13 14.62 2.80
CA ALA A 11 -11.11 13.79 3.44
C ALA A 11 -11.08 13.99 4.95
N TYR A 12 -11.06 15.26 5.43
CA TYR A 12 -11.08 15.60 6.86
C TYR A 12 -12.36 15.12 7.54
N LYS A 13 -13.52 15.38 6.93
CA LYS A 13 -14.81 14.96 7.49
C LYS A 13 -14.88 13.44 7.68
N VAL A 14 -14.43 12.66 6.68
CA VAL A 14 -14.54 11.19 6.73
C VAL A 14 -13.43 10.60 7.60
N ASN A 15 -12.16 10.96 7.35
CA ASN A 15 -11.04 10.29 7.99
C ASN A 15 -10.78 10.82 9.42
N VAL A 16 -10.78 12.13 9.63
CA VAL A 16 -10.44 12.72 10.94
C VAL A 16 -11.66 12.80 11.84
N GLU A 17 -12.72 13.48 11.40
CA GLU A 17 -13.93 13.65 12.24
C GLU A 17 -14.64 12.30 12.43
N GLY A 18 -14.70 11.46 11.39
CA GLY A 18 -15.23 10.10 11.49
C GLY A 18 -14.47 9.27 12.54
N THR A 19 -13.14 9.33 12.55
CA THR A 19 -12.32 8.64 13.56
C THR A 19 -12.56 9.19 14.96
N LYS A 20 -12.65 10.53 15.12
CA LYS A 20 -13.01 11.13 16.42
C LYS A 20 -14.35 10.64 16.94
N ASN A 21 -15.36 10.55 16.07
CA ASN A 21 -16.67 10.04 16.45
C ASN A 21 -16.63 8.58 16.92
N VAL A 22 -15.85 7.73 16.21
CA VAL A 22 -15.60 6.34 16.63
C VAL A 22 -14.87 6.31 17.98
N ASN A 23 -13.86 7.14 18.18
CA ASN A 23 -13.13 7.24 19.43
C ASN A 23 -14.06 7.63 20.61
N GLU A 24 -14.97 8.59 20.41
CA GLU A 24 -15.96 8.95 21.44
C GLU A 24 -16.96 7.81 21.73
N PHE A 25 -17.30 7.01 20.73
CA PHE A 25 -18.07 5.78 20.94
C PHE A 25 -17.27 4.75 21.74
N VAL A 26 -16.02 4.49 21.37
CA VAL A 26 -15.11 3.56 22.05
C VAL A 26 -14.97 3.87 23.53
N LYS A 27 -14.82 5.17 23.89
CA LYS A 27 -14.74 5.63 25.29
C LYS A 27 -15.98 5.30 26.14
N LYS A 28 -17.13 5.11 25.50
CA LYS A 28 -18.41 4.79 26.18
C LYS A 28 -18.65 3.28 26.30
N VAL A 29 -17.88 2.45 25.61
CA VAL A 29 -18.03 0.99 25.62
C VAL A 29 -17.51 0.44 26.95
N LYS A 30 -18.41 -0.09 27.78
CA LYS A 30 -18.04 -0.84 28.99
C LYS A 30 -17.45 -2.19 28.55
N ASN A 31 -16.33 -2.58 29.15
CA ASN A 31 -15.70 -3.89 28.84
C ASN A 31 -15.26 -4.04 27.36
N LEU A 32 -14.75 -2.99 26.75
CA LEU A 32 -14.16 -3.05 25.41
C LEU A 32 -13.08 -4.15 25.37
N LYS A 33 -13.24 -5.12 24.49
CA LYS A 33 -12.27 -6.21 24.32
C LYS A 33 -11.11 -5.84 23.41
N ARG A 34 -11.40 -5.13 22.31
CA ARG A 34 -10.41 -4.71 21.33
C ARG A 34 -10.93 -3.57 20.46
N TYR A 35 -10.07 -2.62 20.16
CA TYR A 35 -10.27 -1.64 19.11
C TYR A 35 -9.18 -1.83 18.05
N ASN A 36 -9.54 -2.44 16.94
CA ASN A 36 -8.67 -2.61 15.79
C ASN A 36 -8.86 -1.42 14.84
N TYR A 37 -7.81 -0.64 14.62
CA TYR A 37 -7.84 0.52 13.75
C TYR A 37 -7.00 0.28 12.48
N VAL A 38 -7.62 0.40 11.31
CA VAL A 38 -6.91 0.26 10.02
C VAL A 38 -6.45 1.63 9.54
N SER A 39 -5.14 1.85 9.60
CA SER A 39 -4.44 3.00 9.06
C SER A 39 -3.82 2.69 7.69
N THR A 40 -2.63 3.17 7.42
CA THR A 40 -1.84 2.90 6.21
C THR A 40 -0.37 3.23 6.46
N CYS A 41 0.55 2.58 5.77
CA CYS A 41 1.96 2.98 5.76
C CYS A 41 2.15 4.42 5.23
N TYR A 42 1.22 4.94 4.43
CA TYR A 42 1.29 6.28 3.84
C TYR A 42 1.11 7.43 4.84
N VAL A 43 0.80 7.16 6.13
CA VAL A 43 0.88 8.19 7.19
C VAL A 43 2.27 8.77 7.36
N ALA A 44 3.29 8.11 6.82
CA ALA A 44 4.68 8.58 6.75
C ALA A 44 4.87 9.82 5.86
N GLY A 45 3.88 10.17 5.02
CA GLY A 45 3.94 11.37 4.18
C GLY A 45 5.15 11.40 3.24
N LYS A 46 5.83 12.55 3.17
CA LYS A 46 6.99 12.77 2.28
C LYS A 46 8.33 12.33 2.87
N ARG A 47 8.34 11.53 3.91
CA ARG A 47 9.59 10.90 4.39
C ARG A 47 10.18 10.01 3.28
N ASP A 48 11.50 9.87 3.28
CA ASP A 48 12.30 9.17 2.25
C ASP A 48 13.32 8.19 2.84
N ASP A 49 13.08 7.78 4.09
CA ASP A 49 13.93 6.90 4.88
C ASP A 49 13.21 5.58 5.26
N LEU A 50 13.80 4.80 6.15
CA LEU A 50 13.14 3.67 6.82
C LEU A 50 12.16 4.21 7.87
N ILE A 51 10.89 3.82 7.72
CA ILE A 51 9.80 4.22 8.61
C ILE A 51 9.56 3.12 9.62
N TYR A 52 9.89 3.38 10.88
CA TYR A 52 9.66 2.40 11.95
C TYR A 52 8.18 2.33 12.37
N GLU A 53 7.75 1.14 12.81
CA GLU A 53 6.36 0.89 13.20
C GLU A 53 5.87 1.80 14.34
N HIS A 54 6.76 2.17 15.26
CA HIS A 54 6.45 3.05 16.39
C HIS A 54 6.43 4.55 16.04
N GLU A 55 6.92 4.92 14.86
CA GLU A 55 6.98 6.32 14.43
C GLU A 55 5.69 6.76 13.77
N LEU A 56 5.20 7.95 14.14
CA LEU A 56 4.07 8.58 13.49
C LEU A 56 4.33 10.07 13.23
N ALA A 57 4.65 10.85 14.26
CA ALA A 57 4.80 12.30 14.12
C ALA A 57 6.02 12.66 13.25
N HIS A 58 5.82 13.54 12.27
CA HIS A 58 6.87 14.10 11.42
C HIS A 58 6.45 15.48 10.85
N ASP A 59 7.43 16.23 10.35
CA ASP A 59 7.29 17.56 9.76
C ASP A 59 7.50 17.62 8.24
N LYS A 60 7.68 16.47 7.59
CA LYS A 60 8.00 16.38 6.15
C LYS A 60 6.82 16.71 5.22
N GLY A 61 5.61 16.87 5.76
CA GLY A 61 4.39 17.13 5.00
C GLY A 61 3.88 15.89 4.24
N PHE A 62 2.84 16.09 3.42
CA PHE A 62 2.09 15.02 2.75
C PHE A 62 2.00 15.29 1.25
N ARG A 63 1.79 14.24 0.45
CA ARG A 63 1.63 14.34 -1.01
C ARG A 63 0.20 14.72 -1.39
N ASN A 64 -0.77 14.29 -0.59
CA ASN A 64 -2.19 14.51 -0.81
C ASN A 64 -2.98 14.51 0.51
N TYR A 65 -4.27 14.83 0.42
CA TYR A 65 -5.15 14.91 1.60
C TYR A 65 -5.52 13.55 2.18
N TYR A 66 -5.37 12.46 1.41
CA TYR A 66 -5.52 11.12 1.97
C TYR A 66 -4.44 10.82 3.01
N GLU A 67 -3.16 11.00 2.66
CA GLU A 67 -2.03 10.80 3.59
C GLU A 67 -2.17 11.68 4.82
N GLU A 68 -2.41 12.99 4.60
CA GLU A 68 -2.55 13.99 5.65
C GLU A 68 -3.66 13.61 6.64
N THR A 69 -4.83 13.28 6.14
CA THR A 69 -5.98 12.99 7.01
C THR A 69 -5.89 11.63 7.68
N LYS A 70 -5.26 10.63 7.06
CA LYS A 70 -4.98 9.34 7.71
C LYS A 70 -3.96 9.51 8.84
N HIS A 71 -2.94 10.36 8.65
CA HIS A 71 -1.99 10.70 9.69
C HIS A 71 -2.67 11.37 10.90
N TYR A 72 -3.47 12.41 10.66
CA TYR A 72 -4.18 13.08 11.75
C TYR A 72 -5.22 12.17 12.43
N ALA A 73 -5.88 11.31 11.69
CA ALA A 73 -6.81 10.34 12.24
C ALA A 73 -6.09 9.32 13.14
N GLU A 74 -4.92 8.83 12.73
CA GLU A 74 -4.12 7.92 13.55
C GLU A 74 -3.60 8.60 14.83
N LEU A 75 -3.19 9.88 14.77
CA LEU A 75 -2.85 10.65 15.96
C LEU A 75 -4.01 10.72 16.99
N GLU A 76 -5.26 10.80 16.52
CA GLU A 76 -6.41 10.75 17.43
C GLU A 76 -6.59 9.37 18.08
N VAL A 77 -6.25 8.29 17.39
CA VAL A 77 -6.29 6.93 17.94
C VAL A 77 -5.13 6.69 18.91
N GLU A 78 -3.93 7.17 18.57
CA GLU A 78 -2.74 7.08 19.43
C GLU A 78 -2.97 7.67 20.84
N LYS A 79 -3.77 8.74 20.94
CA LYS A 79 -4.13 9.35 22.24
C LYS A 79 -4.91 8.42 23.18
N LEU A 80 -5.49 7.35 22.64
CA LEU A 80 -6.26 6.38 23.42
C LEU A 80 -5.44 5.16 23.86
N LYS A 81 -4.26 4.94 23.27
CA LYS A 81 -3.37 3.84 23.67
C LYS A 81 -3.01 3.94 25.15
N GLY A 82 -2.83 2.79 25.77
CA GLY A 82 -2.57 2.68 27.21
C GLY A 82 -3.83 2.76 28.08
N ASN A 83 -4.89 3.44 27.62
CA ASN A 83 -6.18 3.49 28.34
C ASN A 83 -7.21 2.50 27.79
N TYR A 84 -7.02 2.05 26.55
CA TYR A 84 -7.91 1.12 25.84
C TYR A 84 -7.09 0.06 25.09
N PRO A 85 -7.63 -1.16 24.92
CA PRO A 85 -6.93 -2.24 24.22
C PRO A 85 -6.96 -2.02 22.69
N ILE A 86 -6.01 -1.24 22.16
CA ILE A 86 -5.98 -0.78 20.77
C ILE A 86 -4.86 -1.51 20.01
N THR A 87 -5.16 -1.89 18.77
CA THR A 87 -4.14 -2.31 17.79
C THR A 87 -4.31 -1.47 16.52
N ILE A 88 -3.23 -0.86 16.04
CA ILE A 88 -3.21 -0.07 14.80
C ILE A 88 -2.51 -0.89 13.73
N TYR A 89 -3.17 -1.09 12.60
CA TYR A 89 -2.60 -1.75 11.43
C TYR A 89 -2.31 -0.72 10.34
N ARG A 90 -1.11 -0.76 9.78
CA ARG A 90 -0.69 0.05 8.65
C ARG A 90 -0.42 -0.84 7.43
N PRO A 91 -1.45 -1.22 6.67
CA PRO A 91 -1.21 -1.89 5.39
C PRO A 91 -0.41 -0.99 4.45
N SER A 92 0.49 -1.61 3.66
CA SER A 92 1.13 -0.96 2.53
C SER A 92 0.16 -0.93 1.32
N VAL A 93 0.64 -0.98 0.08
CA VAL A 93 -0.24 -1.03 -1.09
C VAL A 93 -0.85 -2.42 -1.20
N VAL A 94 -2.14 -2.52 -0.91
CA VAL A 94 -2.85 -3.80 -0.99
C VAL A 94 -3.22 -4.09 -2.44
N CYS A 95 -2.89 -5.29 -2.90
CA CYS A 95 -3.31 -5.81 -4.20
C CYS A 95 -4.22 -7.04 -4.03
N GLY A 96 -4.55 -7.72 -5.12
CA GLY A 96 -5.43 -8.89 -5.11
C GLY A 96 -4.89 -10.06 -4.31
N ASP A 97 -5.72 -11.06 -4.16
CA ASP A 97 -5.43 -12.30 -3.46
C ASP A 97 -4.25 -13.06 -4.11
N SER A 98 -3.32 -13.55 -3.32
CA SER A 98 -2.10 -14.20 -3.81
C SER A 98 -2.35 -15.60 -4.42
N VAL A 99 -3.49 -16.21 -4.16
CA VAL A 99 -3.85 -17.55 -4.63
C VAL A 99 -4.73 -17.46 -5.88
N SER A 100 -5.79 -16.64 -5.83
CA SER A 100 -6.78 -16.51 -6.90
C SER A 100 -6.49 -15.34 -7.86
N GLY A 101 -5.73 -14.33 -7.43
CA GLY A 101 -5.54 -13.07 -8.15
C GLY A 101 -6.70 -12.09 -8.01
N GLU A 102 -7.79 -12.51 -7.34
CA GLU A 102 -9.03 -11.74 -7.24
C GLU A 102 -8.84 -10.38 -6.56
N THR A 103 -9.46 -9.36 -7.15
CA THR A 103 -9.53 -8.02 -6.59
C THR A 103 -10.89 -7.40 -6.87
N ALA A 104 -11.33 -6.49 -6.01
CA ALA A 104 -12.58 -5.75 -6.20
C ALA A 104 -12.42 -4.49 -7.07
N LYS A 105 -11.17 -4.08 -7.37
CA LYS A 105 -10.90 -2.83 -8.09
C LYS A 105 -9.51 -2.83 -8.71
N TYR A 106 -9.38 -2.22 -9.89
CA TYR A 106 -8.10 -2.00 -10.55
C TYR A 106 -7.53 -0.61 -10.24
N ASP A 107 -6.75 -0.52 -9.16
CA ASP A 107 -5.95 0.65 -8.79
C ASP A 107 -4.48 0.26 -8.50
N GLY A 108 -3.64 1.21 -8.15
CA GLY A 108 -2.23 0.95 -7.83
C GLY A 108 -1.49 0.19 -8.94
N ILE A 109 -1.00 -1.01 -8.62
CA ILE A 109 -0.20 -1.83 -9.55
C ILE A 109 -0.99 -2.28 -10.79
N TYR A 110 -2.32 -2.31 -10.73
CA TYR A 110 -3.16 -2.73 -11.86
C TYR A 110 -3.09 -1.76 -13.04
N TYR A 111 -2.79 -0.49 -12.83
CA TYR A 111 -2.49 0.43 -13.95
C TYR A 111 -1.29 -0.06 -14.77
N VAL A 112 -0.25 -0.54 -14.09
CA VAL A 112 0.95 -1.09 -14.76
C VAL A 112 0.61 -2.38 -15.49
N ILE A 113 -0.14 -3.29 -14.85
CA ILE A 113 -0.56 -4.56 -15.47
C ILE A 113 -1.41 -4.29 -16.72
N LYS A 114 -2.45 -3.45 -16.63
CA LYS A 114 -3.33 -3.12 -17.76
C LYS A 114 -2.57 -2.41 -18.89
N PHE A 115 -1.64 -1.53 -18.55
CA PHE A 115 -0.82 -0.87 -19.54
C PHE A 115 0.10 -1.85 -20.29
N LEU A 116 0.76 -2.75 -19.56
CA LEU A 116 1.59 -3.80 -20.15
C LEU A 116 0.78 -4.77 -21.02
N LEU A 117 -0.44 -5.14 -20.60
CA LEU A 117 -1.33 -5.96 -21.41
C LEU A 117 -1.76 -5.27 -22.71
N LYS A 118 -1.93 -3.93 -22.69
CA LYS A 118 -2.29 -3.16 -23.88
C LYS A 118 -1.15 -3.02 -24.88
N PHE A 119 0.11 -2.97 -24.41
CA PHE A 119 1.30 -2.73 -25.22
C PHE A 119 2.44 -3.70 -24.89
N PRO A 120 2.23 -5.03 -24.97
CA PRO A 120 3.21 -6.02 -24.49
C PRO A 120 4.53 -5.96 -25.26
N GLU A 121 4.52 -5.65 -26.56
CA GLU A 121 5.72 -5.57 -27.38
C GLU A 121 6.60 -4.35 -27.04
N VAL A 122 6.01 -3.21 -26.71
CA VAL A 122 6.74 -2.01 -26.29
C VAL A 122 7.43 -2.23 -24.97
N PHE A 123 6.69 -2.79 -23.98
CA PHE A 123 7.24 -3.02 -22.63
C PHE A 123 8.15 -4.24 -22.54
N ARG A 124 8.09 -5.15 -23.47
CA ARG A 124 9.14 -6.15 -23.62
C ARG A 124 10.52 -5.52 -23.84
N LEU A 125 10.55 -4.33 -24.47
CA LEU A 125 11.79 -3.61 -24.76
C LEU A 125 12.16 -2.60 -23.68
N VAL A 126 11.17 -1.94 -23.05
CA VAL A 126 11.39 -0.77 -22.19
C VAL A 126 10.81 -0.98 -20.80
N ASN A 127 11.66 -0.98 -19.78
CA ASN A 127 11.25 -0.99 -18.36
C ASN A 127 11.24 0.45 -17.84
N VAL A 128 10.07 0.92 -17.45
CA VAL A 128 9.87 2.28 -16.90
C VAL A 128 10.10 2.36 -15.39
N GLY A 129 10.50 1.28 -14.76
CA GLY A 129 10.78 1.22 -13.32
C GLY A 129 12.12 1.86 -12.94
N ASN A 130 12.31 2.06 -11.64
CA ASN A 130 13.48 2.66 -11.03
C ASN A 130 14.19 1.63 -10.13
N GLU A 131 15.50 1.50 -10.23
CA GLU A 131 16.31 0.58 -9.41
C GLU A 131 16.47 1.04 -7.96
N ASN A 132 16.28 2.34 -7.70
CA ASN A 132 16.53 2.95 -6.38
C ASN A 132 15.23 3.15 -5.58
N VAL A 133 14.07 2.82 -6.13
CA VAL A 133 12.79 3.00 -5.49
C VAL A 133 12.06 1.68 -5.36
N LYS A 134 11.75 1.31 -4.13
CA LYS A 134 10.96 0.14 -3.80
C LYS A 134 9.48 0.53 -3.67
N LEU A 135 8.59 -0.27 -4.25
CA LEU A 135 7.15 -0.14 -4.01
C LEU A 135 6.69 -1.35 -3.21
N ASN A 136 6.22 -1.08 -2.00
CA ASN A 136 5.79 -2.13 -1.11
C ASN A 136 4.36 -2.57 -1.44
N LEU A 137 4.19 -3.81 -1.86
CA LEU A 137 2.93 -4.44 -2.26
C LEU A 137 2.65 -5.66 -1.39
N VAL A 138 1.44 -5.77 -0.89
CA VAL A 138 0.99 -6.93 -0.11
C VAL A 138 -0.33 -7.46 -0.67
N PRO A 139 -0.53 -8.79 -0.70
CA PRO A 139 -1.80 -9.33 -1.15
C PRO A 139 -2.87 -9.24 -0.06
N VAL A 140 -4.12 -9.10 -0.47
CA VAL A 140 -5.25 -8.87 0.44
C VAL A 140 -5.46 -10.00 1.44
N ASN A 141 -5.24 -11.25 1.04
CA ASN A 141 -5.37 -12.41 1.95
C ASN A 141 -4.32 -12.36 3.07
N PHE A 142 -3.06 -11.98 2.81
CA PHE A 142 -2.08 -11.76 3.88
C PHE A 142 -2.55 -10.70 4.88
N VAL A 143 -3.07 -9.57 4.39
CA VAL A 143 -3.58 -8.50 5.27
C VAL A 143 -4.74 -9.00 6.13
N ILE A 144 -5.68 -9.75 5.55
CA ILE A 144 -6.84 -10.32 6.26
C ILE A 144 -6.37 -11.34 7.31
N ASP A 145 -5.54 -12.29 6.92
CA ASP A 145 -5.07 -13.36 7.81
C ASP A 145 -4.28 -12.79 9.00
N ALA A 146 -3.37 -11.84 8.72
CA ALA A 146 -2.61 -11.14 9.75
C ALA A 146 -3.53 -10.38 10.73
N MET A 147 -4.48 -9.60 10.21
CA MET A 147 -5.41 -8.85 11.06
C MET A 147 -6.31 -9.76 11.90
N VAL A 148 -6.79 -10.89 11.34
CA VAL A 148 -7.64 -11.85 12.06
C VAL A 148 -6.87 -12.54 13.18
N ALA A 149 -5.64 -12.96 12.93
CA ALA A 149 -4.77 -13.56 13.94
C ALA A 149 -4.45 -12.56 15.06
N LEU A 150 -3.94 -11.39 14.69
CA LEU A 150 -3.52 -10.36 15.64
C LEU A 150 -4.67 -9.70 16.40
N ALA A 151 -5.89 -9.67 15.85
CA ALA A 151 -7.06 -9.17 16.57
C ALA A 151 -7.39 -9.97 17.83
N LYS A 152 -6.94 -11.22 17.93
CA LYS A 152 -7.14 -12.12 19.07
C LYS A 152 -5.90 -12.24 19.95
N ASP A 153 -4.75 -11.81 19.48
CA ASP A 153 -3.47 -11.90 20.20
C ASP A 153 -3.30 -10.74 21.18
N GLU A 154 -3.12 -11.05 22.47
CA GLU A 154 -2.94 -10.03 23.52
C GLU A 154 -1.63 -9.25 23.35
N HIS A 155 -0.58 -9.84 22.74
CA HIS A 155 0.70 -9.18 22.50
C HIS A 155 0.62 -8.06 21.46
N SER A 156 -0.42 -8.05 20.64
CA SER A 156 -0.70 -6.98 19.66
C SER A 156 -1.35 -5.74 20.28
N ILE A 157 -1.81 -5.82 21.57
CA ILE A 157 -2.43 -4.69 22.27
C ILE A 157 -1.44 -3.53 22.39
N ASN A 158 -1.90 -2.33 22.06
CA ASN A 158 -1.12 -1.08 22.07
C ASN A 158 0.09 -1.09 21.12
N LYS A 159 0.09 -2.00 20.13
CA LYS A 159 1.06 -2.00 19.06
C LYS A 159 0.53 -1.27 17.82
N THR A 160 1.45 -0.67 17.08
CA THR A 160 1.27 -0.27 15.68
C THR A 160 2.04 -1.25 14.83
N ILE A 161 1.39 -1.82 13.82
CA ILE A 161 1.90 -2.98 13.07
C ILE A 161 1.84 -2.66 11.58
N ALA A 162 2.99 -2.67 10.92
CA ALA A 162 3.09 -2.45 9.48
C ALA A 162 2.84 -3.77 8.72
N LEU A 163 1.66 -3.88 8.11
CA LEU A 163 1.36 -5.00 7.22
C LEU A 163 1.98 -4.72 5.84
N ALA A 164 3.28 -4.96 5.74
CA ALA A 164 4.11 -4.65 4.59
C ALA A 164 5.00 -5.85 4.22
N ASP A 165 5.47 -5.88 2.98
CA ASP A 165 6.46 -6.86 2.52
C ASP A 165 7.82 -6.50 3.14
N PRO A 166 8.47 -7.38 3.92
CA PRO A 166 9.79 -7.11 4.50
C PRO A 166 10.90 -6.98 3.43
N ASN A 167 10.67 -7.53 2.23
CA ASN A 167 11.62 -7.54 1.13
C ASN A 167 11.02 -6.98 -0.17
N PRO A 168 10.52 -5.73 -0.16
CA PRO A 168 9.81 -5.17 -1.31
C PRO A 168 10.72 -5.02 -2.52
N LEU A 169 10.15 -5.31 -3.69
CA LEU A 169 10.86 -5.18 -4.96
C LEU A 169 11.02 -3.70 -5.34
N THR A 170 12.10 -3.42 -6.07
CA THR A 170 12.22 -2.13 -6.78
C THR A 170 11.13 -2.02 -7.85
N THR A 171 10.75 -0.80 -8.22
CA THR A 171 9.73 -0.61 -9.26
C THR A 171 10.19 -1.19 -10.61
N LYS A 172 11.51 -1.24 -10.85
CA LYS A 172 12.09 -1.95 -12.01
C LYS A 172 11.84 -3.47 -11.92
N GLU A 173 12.12 -4.10 -10.78
CA GLU A 173 11.88 -5.53 -10.59
C GLU A 173 10.39 -5.89 -10.67
N LEU A 174 9.50 -4.98 -10.20
CA LEU A 174 8.05 -5.12 -10.33
C LEU A 174 7.65 -5.12 -11.81
N CYS A 175 8.09 -4.14 -12.59
CA CYS A 175 7.83 -4.08 -14.03
C CYS A 175 8.35 -5.32 -14.75
N ASP A 176 9.58 -5.76 -14.45
CA ASP A 176 10.16 -6.99 -15.03
C ASP A 176 9.36 -8.24 -14.66
N SER A 177 8.87 -8.33 -13.42
CA SER A 177 8.08 -9.47 -12.96
C SER A 177 6.73 -9.54 -13.67
N ILE A 178 6.06 -8.40 -13.85
CA ILE A 178 4.80 -8.30 -14.60
C ILE A 178 5.04 -8.59 -16.09
N ALA A 179 6.07 -7.98 -16.69
CA ALA A 179 6.41 -8.23 -18.09
C ALA A 179 6.71 -9.70 -18.35
N LYS A 180 7.44 -10.36 -17.43
CA LYS A 180 7.72 -11.79 -17.51
C LYS A 180 6.45 -12.65 -17.39
N ALA A 181 5.51 -12.26 -16.50
CA ALA A 181 4.23 -12.97 -16.36
C ALA A 181 3.36 -12.87 -17.64
N ILE A 182 3.43 -11.74 -18.35
CA ILE A 182 2.66 -11.51 -19.58
C ILE A 182 3.33 -12.13 -20.83
N THR A 183 4.65 -11.96 -20.95
CA THR A 183 5.38 -12.23 -22.22
C THR A 183 6.42 -13.35 -22.15
N ASN A 184 6.66 -13.93 -20.97
CA ASN A 184 7.79 -14.82 -20.65
C ASN A 184 9.18 -14.21 -20.88
N LYS A 185 9.30 -12.88 -21.04
CA LYS A 185 10.56 -12.18 -21.31
C LYS A 185 10.69 -10.97 -20.37
N LYS A 186 11.94 -10.61 -20.06
CA LYS A 186 12.27 -9.37 -19.36
C LYS A 186 12.47 -8.24 -20.36
N SER A 187 12.29 -7.00 -19.90
CA SER A 187 12.66 -5.80 -20.65
C SER A 187 14.17 -5.71 -20.89
N VAL A 188 14.55 -5.04 -21.95
CA VAL A 188 15.95 -4.93 -22.42
C VAL A 188 16.55 -3.58 -22.08
N VAL A 189 15.74 -2.52 -22.11
CA VAL A 189 16.18 -1.13 -21.91
C VAL A 189 15.45 -0.51 -20.74
N THR A 190 16.19 0.16 -19.87
CA THR A 190 15.63 0.98 -18.77
C THR A 190 15.96 2.44 -19.02
N PRO A 191 14.98 3.30 -19.37
CA PRO A 191 15.21 4.72 -19.52
C PRO A 191 15.65 5.38 -18.21
N PRO A 192 16.35 6.51 -18.24
CA PRO A 192 16.64 7.28 -17.03
C PRO A 192 15.36 7.63 -16.27
N ALA A 193 15.33 7.40 -14.95
CA ALA A 193 14.15 7.61 -14.11
C ALA A 193 13.55 9.02 -14.26
N LYS A 194 14.40 10.04 -14.41
CA LYS A 194 13.95 11.42 -14.63
C LYS A 194 13.19 11.61 -15.95
N ALA A 195 13.57 10.90 -17.01
CA ALA A 195 12.84 10.97 -18.28
C ALA A 195 11.46 10.29 -18.17
N VAL A 196 11.39 9.16 -17.44
CA VAL A 196 10.13 8.50 -17.13
C VAL A 196 9.23 9.39 -16.26
N GLU A 197 9.77 10.02 -15.24
CA GLU A 197 9.04 10.95 -14.37
C GLU A 197 8.45 12.12 -15.15
N VAL A 198 9.24 12.76 -16.02
CA VAL A 198 8.78 13.86 -16.88
C VAL A 198 7.64 13.39 -17.80
N PHE A 199 7.77 12.21 -18.41
CA PHE A 199 6.71 11.65 -19.24
C PHE A 199 5.44 11.37 -18.41
N LEU A 200 5.55 10.71 -17.25
CA LEU A 200 4.39 10.34 -16.42
C LEU A 200 3.66 11.58 -15.86
N ASN A 201 4.36 12.70 -15.65
CA ASN A 201 3.75 13.96 -15.24
C ASN A 201 3.20 14.80 -16.41
N SER A 202 3.39 14.37 -17.66
CA SER A 202 2.86 15.08 -18.82
C SER A 202 1.34 14.90 -18.99
N PRO A 203 0.62 15.86 -19.61
CA PRO A 203 -0.83 15.74 -19.86
C PRO A 203 -1.24 14.54 -20.72
N ILE A 204 -0.33 14.02 -21.54
CA ILE A 204 -0.59 12.86 -22.43
C ILE A 204 -0.46 11.52 -21.71
N SER A 205 0.18 11.48 -20.53
CA SER A 205 0.43 10.24 -19.80
C SER A 205 -0.87 9.54 -19.32
N PRO A 206 -1.81 10.19 -18.61
CA PRO A 206 -2.99 9.50 -18.10
C PRO A 206 -3.87 8.86 -19.19
N PRO A 207 -4.18 9.53 -20.32
CA PRO A 207 -4.92 8.89 -21.41
C PRO A 207 -4.19 7.69 -22.03
N PHE A 208 -2.86 7.72 -22.02
CA PHE A 208 -2.03 6.68 -22.61
C PHE A 208 -1.79 5.51 -21.64
N THR A 209 -1.40 5.80 -20.39
CA THR A 209 -1.03 4.78 -19.39
C THR A 209 -2.19 4.32 -18.52
N GLY A 210 -3.25 5.12 -18.39
CA GLY A 210 -4.31 4.92 -17.41
C GLY A 210 -3.92 5.34 -15.98
N LEU A 211 -2.63 5.63 -15.71
CA LEU A 211 -2.15 6.02 -14.38
C LEU A 211 -2.52 7.48 -14.09
N PRO A 212 -3.31 7.76 -13.04
CA PRO A 212 -3.61 9.12 -12.65
C PRO A 212 -2.37 9.83 -12.09
N HIS A 213 -2.25 11.14 -12.30
CA HIS A 213 -1.11 11.94 -11.82
C HIS A 213 -0.91 11.83 -10.29
N SER A 214 -1.99 11.65 -9.52
CA SER A 214 -1.91 11.45 -8.06
C SER A 214 -1.17 10.16 -7.65
N GLY A 215 -1.06 9.17 -8.53
CA GLY A 215 -0.33 7.93 -8.31
C GLY A 215 1.15 7.99 -8.71
N VAL A 216 1.54 8.93 -9.58
CA VAL A 216 2.91 9.03 -10.12
C VAL A 216 3.97 9.17 -9.04
N PRO A 217 3.83 10.02 -8.00
CA PRO A 217 4.87 10.21 -6.99
C PRO A 217 5.33 8.94 -6.29
N TYR A 218 4.44 7.96 -6.12
CA TYR A 218 4.76 6.71 -5.41
C TYR A 218 5.75 5.80 -6.15
N PHE A 219 5.98 6.03 -7.43
CA PHE A 219 7.01 5.34 -8.21
C PHE A 219 8.41 5.94 -8.07
N PHE A 220 8.54 7.08 -7.37
CA PHE A 220 9.80 7.84 -7.30
C PHE A 220 10.27 8.14 -5.87
N VAL A 221 9.53 7.72 -4.85
CA VAL A 221 9.88 7.98 -3.44
C VAL A 221 10.58 6.77 -2.83
N PRO A 222 11.83 6.90 -2.37
CA PRO A 222 12.61 5.83 -1.75
C PRO A 222 12.19 5.60 -0.28
N GLN A 223 10.94 5.20 -0.06
CA GLN A 223 10.38 4.96 1.26
C GLN A 223 10.29 3.47 1.54
N THR A 224 10.78 3.03 2.70
CA THR A 224 10.71 1.65 3.17
C THR A 224 10.06 1.59 4.55
N TYR A 225 9.52 0.43 4.92
CA TYR A 225 8.81 0.24 6.18
C TYR A 225 9.46 -0.87 6.99
N ASP A 226 9.68 -0.59 8.27
CA ASP A 226 10.05 -1.59 9.26
C ASP A 226 8.85 -2.54 9.48
N THR A 227 9.13 -3.84 9.55
CA THR A 227 8.15 -4.90 9.77
C THR A 227 8.51 -5.80 10.94
N THR A 228 9.47 -5.37 11.78
CA THR A 228 10.02 -6.18 12.85
C THR A 228 8.94 -6.65 13.82
N VAL A 229 8.09 -5.73 14.30
CA VAL A 229 6.98 -6.07 15.22
C VAL A 229 5.96 -6.96 14.53
N CYS A 230 5.65 -6.68 13.25
CA CYS A 230 4.74 -7.50 12.47
C CYS A 230 5.24 -8.95 12.34
N GLU A 231 6.51 -9.13 11.95
CA GLU A 231 7.11 -10.46 11.76
C GLU A 231 7.20 -11.23 13.08
N GLU A 232 7.64 -10.59 14.17
CA GLU A 232 7.71 -11.19 15.51
C GLU A 232 6.33 -11.71 15.99
N LEU A 233 5.28 -10.89 15.83
CA LEU A 233 3.94 -11.26 16.27
C LEU A 233 3.31 -12.35 15.38
N LEU A 234 3.58 -12.35 14.08
CA LEU A 234 3.00 -13.31 13.14
C LEU A 234 3.74 -14.65 13.11
N ASP A 235 4.96 -14.73 13.63
CA ASP A 235 5.77 -15.97 13.63
C ASP A 235 5.05 -17.11 14.34
N SER A 236 4.39 -16.84 15.48
CA SER A 236 3.61 -17.84 16.24
C SER A 236 2.38 -18.37 15.49
N PHE A 237 1.93 -17.66 14.46
CA PHE A 237 0.79 -18.04 13.61
C PHE A 237 1.21 -18.64 12.27
N GLU A 238 2.54 -18.74 12.01
CA GLU A 238 3.10 -19.19 10.74
C GLU A 238 2.62 -18.35 9.53
N ILE A 239 2.21 -17.10 9.76
CA ILE A 239 1.74 -16.18 8.72
C ILE A 239 2.92 -15.34 8.22
N LYS A 240 3.20 -15.42 6.91
CA LYS A 240 4.28 -14.66 6.26
C LYS A 240 3.74 -13.96 5.01
N CYS A 241 4.24 -12.75 4.77
CA CYS A 241 3.94 -12.05 3.53
C CYS A 241 4.56 -12.80 2.34
N PRO A 242 3.76 -13.29 1.37
CA PRO A 242 4.33 -13.97 0.21
C PRO A 242 5.05 -12.95 -0.69
N PRO A 243 6.23 -13.29 -1.25
CA PRO A 243 6.96 -12.40 -2.13
C PRO A 243 6.17 -12.13 -3.42
N PHE A 244 6.15 -10.89 -3.92
CA PHE A 244 5.37 -10.50 -5.10
C PHE A 244 5.58 -11.41 -6.32
N LYS A 245 6.81 -11.87 -6.54
CA LYS A 245 7.16 -12.77 -7.65
C LYS A 245 6.40 -14.11 -7.62
N SER A 246 5.92 -14.56 -6.45
CA SER A 246 5.21 -15.84 -6.33
C SER A 246 3.75 -15.76 -6.79
N TYR A 247 3.13 -14.56 -6.79
CA TYR A 247 1.71 -14.42 -7.09
C TYR A 247 1.37 -13.45 -8.24
N VAL A 248 2.36 -12.73 -8.78
CA VAL A 248 2.11 -11.78 -9.88
C VAL A 248 1.42 -12.41 -11.09
N ALA A 249 1.70 -13.68 -11.41
CA ALA A 249 1.04 -14.39 -12.49
C ALA A 249 -0.46 -14.52 -12.25
N LYS A 250 -0.90 -14.75 -11.00
CA LYS A 250 -2.31 -14.83 -10.63
C LYS A 250 -3.03 -13.49 -10.82
N LEU A 251 -2.38 -12.38 -10.42
CA LEU A 251 -2.93 -11.04 -10.66
C LEU A 251 -3.12 -10.77 -12.15
N VAL A 252 -2.14 -11.14 -12.99
CA VAL A 252 -2.21 -10.98 -14.46
C VAL A 252 -3.31 -11.85 -15.06
N GLU A 253 -3.39 -13.14 -14.68
CA GLU A 253 -4.45 -14.07 -15.11
C GLU A 253 -5.83 -13.52 -14.79
N PHE A 254 -6.02 -12.98 -13.56
CA PHE A 254 -7.29 -12.39 -13.14
C PHE A 254 -7.67 -11.17 -13.98
N VAL A 255 -6.72 -10.26 -14.25
CA VAL A 255 -6.98 -9.07 -15.09
C VAL A 255 -7.34 -9.47 -16.53
N ILE A 256 -6.70 -10.48 -17.09
CA ILE A 256 -7.00 -11.00 -18.43
C ILE A 256 -8.42 -11.57 -18.47
N ALA A 257 -8.82 -12.32 -17.44
CA ALA A 257 -10.15 -12.92 -17.34
C ALA A 257 -11.26 -11.87 -17.07
N ASN A 258 -10.92 -10.75 -16.42
CA ASN A 258 -11.89 -9.72 -15.95
C ASN A 258 -11.53 -8.30 -16.44
N PRO A 259 -11.42 -8.02 -17.75
CA PRO A 259 -10.84 -6.76 -18.25
C PRO A 259 -11.66 -5.51 -17.94
N LYS A 260 -12.94 -5.67 -17.55
CA LYS A 260 -13.92 -4.58 -17.34
C LYS A 260 -14.28 -4.36 -15.85
N LEU A 261 -13.56 -5.00 -14.94
CA LEU A 261 -13.82 -4.80 -13.51
C LEU A 261 -13.67 -3.33 -13.08
#